data_063bfdc85f38b9f1f709520f0f13cf68
#
_entry.id   063bfdc85f38b9f1f709520f0f13cf68
#
_cell.length_a   1.000
_cell.length_b   1.000
_cell.length_c   1.000
_cell.angle_alpha   90.00
_cell.angle_beta   90.00
_cell.angle_gamma   90.00
#
_symmetry.space_group_name_H-M   'P 1'
#
loop_
_entity.id
_entity.type
_entity.pdbx_description
1 polymer ?
#
loop_
_entity_poly.entity_id
_entity_poly.type
_entity_poly.pdbx_seq_one_letter_code
_entity_poly.pdbx_strand_id
1 'polypeptide(L)'
;MIARATCLLSIALLAGGAHAGSAPALLSCISESGKVALKGEIPSPSSDELALTLTYGAATLSFASDSAPGYVVANFSQTVFTLVAPAEGQALTLYALPSTVAVTKTASGDMAGTFQARLLGPRPGGKEATGYPAPLQATLNCDYRYSL
;
A
#
# COMPACT_ATOMS: atom_id res chain seq x y z
N MET A 1 35.65 -43.41 48.72
CA MET A 1 36.00 -42.55 47.55
C MET A 1 34.70 -42.26 46.82
N ILE A 2 34.17 -41.06 46.95
CA ILE A 2 32.89 -40.64 46.36
C ILE A 2 33.22 -39.64 45.26
N ALA A 3 32.97 -40.05 43.99
CA ALA A 3 33.15 -39.19 42.84
C ALA A 3 31.92 -38.31 42.65
N ARG A 4 32.04 -37.01 42.75
CA ARG A 4 30.99 -36.05 42.45
C ARG A 4 31.06 -35.70 40.94
N ALA A 5 30.04 -36.10 40.20
CA ALA A 5 29.81 -35.69 38.84
C ALA A 5 29.11 -34.31 38.83
N THR A 6 29.80 -33.31 38.38
CA THR A 6 29.23 -31.96 38.18
C THR A 6 28.62 -31.86 36.78
N CYS A 7 27.29 -31.81 36.72
CA CYS A 7 26.56 -31.64 35.47
C CYS A 7 26.49 -30.15 35.13
N LEU A 8 27.27 -29.69 34.12
CA LEU A 8 27.19 -28.34 33.59
C LEU A 8 26.00 -28.23 32.62
N LEU A 9 24.98 -27.53 33.07
CA LEU A 9 23.78 -27.24 32.24
C LEU A 9 24.10 -26.01 31.37
N SER A 10 24.41 -26.26 30.10
CA SER A 10 24.62 -25.18 29.12
C SER A 10 23.25 -24.64 28.65
N ILE A 11 22.89 -23.46 29.15
CA ILE A 11 21.71 -22.74 28.66
C ILE A 11 22.12 -22.04 27.35
N ALA A 12 21.69 -22.60 26.22
CA ALA A 12 21.78 -21.93 24.92
C ALA A 12 20.72 -20.83 24.87
N LEU A 13 21.12 -19.58 25.00
CA LEU A 13 20.28 -18.42 24.65
C LEU A 13 20.06 -18.43 23.15
N LEU A 14 18.89 -18.88 22.70
CA LEU A 14 18.37 -18.60 21.38
C LEU A 14 18.01 -17.11 21.31
N ALA A 15 18.97 -16.29 20.88
CA ALA A 15 18.67 -14.93 20.44
C ALA A 15 17.83 -15.03 19.17
N GLY A 16 16.50 -15.08 19.34
CA GLY A 16 15.54 -14.88 18.26
C GLY A 16 15.73 -13.46 17.73
N GLY A 17 16.50 -13.30 16.65
CA GLY A 17 16.55 -12.06 15.92
C GLY A 17 15.13 -11.76 15.41
N ALA A 18 14.50 -10.74 15.99
CA ALA A 18 13.33 -10.13 15.39
C ALA A 18 13.81 -9.56 14.05
N HIS A 19 13.53 -10.26 12.96
CA HIS A 19 13.64 -9.70 11.63
C HIS A 19 12.55 -8.63 11.59
N ALA A 20 12.95 -7.36 11.60
CA ALA A 20 12.09 -6.28 11.17
C ALA A 20 11.72 -6.61 9.71
N GLY A 21 10.53 -7.19 9.53
CA GLY A 21 10.06 -7.58 8.22
C GLY A 21 9.88 -6.31 7.39
N SER A 22 10.39 -6.32 6.17
CA SER A 22 10.03 -5.30 5.19
C SER A 22 8.54 -5.47 4.87
N ALA A 23 7.71 -4.60 5.41
CA ALA A 23 6.28 -4.64 5.18
C ALA A 23 5.87 -3.57 4.16
N PRO A 24 5.07 -3.90 3.13
CA PRO A 24 4.43 -2.89 2.29
C PRO A 24 3.47 -2.04 3.12
N ALA A 25 3.14 -0.86 2.63
CA ALA A 25 2.08 -0.07 3.23
C ALA A 25 0.72 -0.54 2.70
N LEU A 26 -0.31 -0.43 3.52
CA LEU A 26 -1.68 -0.76 3.16
C LEU A 26 -2.44 0.51 2.77
N LEU A 27 -3.14 0.44 1.65
CA LEU A 27 -4.01 1.49 1.15
C LEU A 27 -5.42 0.94 0.94
N SER A 28 -6.42 1.66 1.42
CA SER A 28 -7.82 1.36 1.19
C SER A 28 -8.58 2.64 0.89
N CYS A 29 -9.04 2.80 -0.34
CA CYS A 29 -9.76 3.98 -0.82
C CYS A 29 -11.12 3.57 -1.36
N ILE A 30 -12.15 4.37 -1.07
CA ILE A 30 -13.50 4.14 -1.59
C ILE A 30 -14.17 5.47 -1.97
N SER A 31 -14.93 5.49 -3.06
CA SER A 31 -15.76 6.63 -3.43
C SER A 31 -16.97 6.74 -2.51
N GLU A 32 -17.52 7.95 -2.37
CA GLU A 32 -18.74 8.19 -1.59
C GLU A 32 -19.91 7.31 -2.03
N SER A 33 -20.05 7.06 -3.34
CA SER A 33 -21.07 6.18 -3.89
C SER A 33 -20.82 4.68 -3.66
N GLY A 34 -19.62 4.30 -3.19
CA GLY A 34 -19.18 2.91 -3.07
C GLY A 34 -18.88 2.21 -4.39
N LYS A 35 -19.10 2.85 -5.55
CA LYS A 35 -18.90 2.23 -6.87
C LYS A 35 -17.43 2.02 -7.23
N VAL A 36 -16.56 2.89 -6.77
CA VAL A 36 -15.11 2.83 -7.03
C VAL A 36 -14.40 2.51 -5.75
N ALA A 37 -13.57 1.49 -5.76
CA ALA A 37 -12.67 1.17 -4.66
C ALA A 37 -11.28 0.81 -5.18
N LEU A 38 -10.24 1.27 -4.48
CA LEU A 38 -8.85 0.92 -4.71
C LEU A 38 -8.27 0.40 -3.40
N LYS A 39 -7.80 -0.85 -3.37
CA LYS A 39 -7.31 -1.49 -2.15
C LYS A 39 -6.10 -2.35 -2.44
N GLY A 40 -5.22 -2.45 -1.45
CA GLY A 40 -4.12 -3.40 -1.46
C GLY A 40 -2.84 -2.84 -0.85
N GLU A 41 -1.73 -3.43 -1.26
CA GLU A 41 -0.38 -3.12 -0.82
C GLU A 41 0.29 -2.16 -1.79
N ILE A 42 1.04 -1.21 -1.24
CA ILE A 42 1.77 -0.21 -2.00
C ILE A 42 3.21 -0.10 -1.47
N PRO A 43 4.16 0.36 -2.30
CA PRO A 43 5.52 0.59 -1.86
C PRO A 43 5.60 1.44 -0.60
N SER A 44 6.52 1.06 0.28
CA SER A 44 6.80 1.70 1.56
C SER A 44 8.30 1.99 1.68
N PRO A 45 8.77 2.67 2.74
CA PRO A 45 10.20 2.84 2.98
C PRO A 45 10.99 1.54 3.11
N SER A 46 10.33 0.41 3.36
CA SER A 46 10.95 -0.90 3.58
C SER A 46 10.59 -1.97 2.54
N SER A 47 9.71 -1.67 1.58
CA SER A 47 9.25 -2.64 0.56
C SER A 47 8.86 -1.94 -0.73
N ASP A 48 9.29 -2.49 -1.87
CA ASP A 48 8.88 -2.03 -3.21
C ASP A 48 7.62 -2.77 -3.73
N GLU A 49 6.97 -3.56 -2.87
CA GLU A 49 5.82 -4.37 -3.25
C GLU A 49 4.62 -3.52 -3.62
N LEU A 50 4.00 -3.86 -4.76
CA LEU A 50 2.76 -3.29 -5.24
C LEU A 50 1.79 -4.42 -5.58
N ALA A 51 0.64 -4.44 -4.93
CA ALA A 51 -0.44 -5.39 -5.19
C ALA A 51 -1.78 -4.69 -4.94
N LEU A 52 -2.28 -3.99 -5.96
CA LEU A 52 -3.51 -3.20 -5.89
C LEU A 52 -4.62 -3.82 -6.72
N THR A 53 -5.85 -3.65 -6.23
CA THR A 53 -7.07 -3.96 -6.97
C THR A 53 -7.94 -2.72 -7.05
N LEU A 54 -8.25 -2.31 -8.29
CA LEU A 54 -9.23 -1.27 -8.61
C LEU A 54 -10.56 -1.95 -8.97
N THR A 55 -11.62 -1.55 -8.31
CA THR A 55 -12.99 -2.04 -8.54
C THR A 55 -13.87 -0.92 -9.06
N TYR A 56 -14.68 -1.20 -10.06
CA TYR A 56 -15.75 -0.34 -10.55
C TYR A 56 -17.04 -1.17 -10.71
N GLY A 57 -17.98 -1.01 -9.79
CA GLY A 57 -19.13 -1.89 -9.69
C GLY A 57 -18.73 -3.34 -9.44
N ALA A 58 -19.06 -4.24 -10.36
CA ALA A 58 -18.69 -5.66 -10.30
C ALA A 58 -17.37 -5.98 -11.04
N ALA A 59 -16.80 -5.05 -11.78
CA ALA A 59 -15.58 -5.26 -12.56
C ALA A 59 -14.34 -4.89 -11.74
N THR A 60 -13.25 -5.62 -11.93
CA THR A 60 -11.98 -5.42 -11.24
C THR A 60 -10.81 -5.35 -12.22
N LEU A 61 -9.75 -4.64 -11.80
CA LEU A 61 -8.46 -4.57 -12.49
C LEU A 61 -7.35 -4.62 -11.44
N SER A 62 -6.37 -5.49 -11.66
CA SER A 62 -5.24 -5.67 -10.74
C SER A 62 -3.97 -5.02 -11.27
N PHE A 63 -3.14 -4.51 -10.36
CA PHE A 63 -1.83 -3.93 -10.60
C PHE A 63 -0.84 -4.61 -9.67
N ALA A 64 0.27 -5.10 -10.20
CA ALA A 64 1.29 -5.79 -9.42
C ALA A 64 2.70 -5.39 -9.87
N SER A 65 3.67 -5.43 -8.96
CA SER A 65 5.05 -5.03 -9.22
C SER A 65 5.83 -5.95 -10.16
N ASP A 66 5.38 -7.19 -10.34
CA ASP A 66 5.92 -8.13 -11.33
C ASP A 66 5.57 -7.72 -12.78
N SER A 67 4.50 -6.93 -12.98
CA SER A 67 4.11 -6.41 -14.30
C SER A 67 4.84 -5.12 -14.63
N ALA A 68 4.99 -4.21 -13.65
CA ALA A 68 5.75 -2.96 -13.75
C ALA A 68 5.91 -2.35 -12.35
N PRO A 69 7.05 -1.71 -12.04
CA PRO A 69 7.26 -1.13 -10.73
C PRO A 69 6.24 0.00 -10.46
N GLY A 70 5.62 -0.04 -9.29
CA GLY A 70 4.83 1.07 -8.78
C GLY A 70 5.72 2.18 -8.25
N TYR A 71 5.17 3.36 -8.16
CA TYR A 71 5.85 4.54 -7.64
C TYR A 71 4.99 5.26 -6.61
N VAL A 72 5.55 5.49 -5.42
CA VAL A 72 4.89 6.22 -4.34
C VAL A 72 5.78 7.35 -3.84
N VAL A 73 5.21 8.55 -3.74
CA VAL A 73 5.76 9.65 -2.96
C VAL A 73 4.83 9.92 -1.80
N ALA A 74 5.29 9.65 -0.58
CA ALA A 74 4.54 9.88 0.64
C ALA A 74 5.33 10.81 1.56
N ASN A 75 5.01 12.11 1.54
CA ASN A 75 5.53 13.11 2.48
C ASN A 75 4.36 13.75 3.21
N PHE A 76 3.86 13.07 4.22
CA PHE A 76 2.68 13.52 4.96
C PHE A 76 2.93 14.77 5.80
N SER A 77 4.18 15.08 6.16
CA SER A 77 4.51 16.34 6.83
C SER A 77 4.29 17.56 5.93
N GLN A 78 4.35 17.36 4.63
CA GLN A 78 4.03 18.36 3.60
C GLN A 78 2.68 18.11 2.93
N THR A 79 1.86 17.22 3.48
CA THR A 79 0.54 16.84 2.95
C THR A 79 0.59 16.29 1.51
N VAL A 80 1.71 15.70 1.12
CA VAL A 80 1.91 15.12 -0.21
C VAL A 80 1.77 13.61 -0.15
N PHE A 81 0.90 13.07 -0.98
CA PHE A 81 0.85 11.65 -1.31
C PHE A 81 0.51 11.50 -2.79
N THR A 82 1.33 10.74 -3.52
CA THR A 82 1.07 10.38 -4.91
C THR A 82 1.46 8.93 -5.13
N LEU A 83 0.59 8.17 -5.76
CA LEU A 83 0.81 6.80 -6.20
C LEU A 83 0.63 6.74 -7.71
N VAL A 84 1.55 6.08 -8.40
CA VAL A 84 1.43 5.72 -9.82
C VAL A 84 1.61 4.22 -9.95
N ALA A 85 0.61 3.54 -10.52
CA ALA A 85 0.67 2.13 -10.85
C ALA A 85 0.59 1.97 -12.37
N PRO A 86 1.68 1.59 -13.05
CA PRO A 86 1.69 1.38 -14.49
C PRO A 86 0.78 0.20 -14.89
N ALA A 87 0.10 0.34 -16.03
CA ALA A 87 -0.62 -0.72 -16.69
C ALA A 87 -0.53 -0.56 -18.20
N GLU A 88 -0.84 -1.60 -18.95
CA GLU A 88 -0.84 -1.52 -20.41
C GLU A 88 -1.77 -0.40 -20.91
N GLY A 89 -1.20 0.54 -21.67
CA GLY A 89 -1.91 1.63 -22.33
C GLY A 89 -2.32 2.80 -21.44
N GLN A 90 -2.43 2.64 -20.12
CA GLN A 90 -2.85 3.72 -19.22
C GLN A 90 -2.38 3.47 -17.78
N ALA A 91 -1.67 4.41 -17.18
CA ALA A 91 -1.32 4.34 -15.77
C ALA A 91 -2.51 4.71 -14.87
N LEU A 92 -2.60 4.05 -13.71
CA LEU A 92 -3.41 4.52 -12.60
C LEU A 92 -2.60 5.54 -11.82
N THR A 93 -3.19 6.70 -11.55
CA THR A 93 -2.60 7.74 -10.70
C THR A 93 -3.58 8.10 -9.59
N LEU A 94 -3.08 8.13 -8.36
CA LEU A 94 -3.82 8.58 -7.18
C LEU A 94 -3.00 9.67 -6.49
N TYR A 95 -3.62 10.82 -6.22
CA TYR A 95 -2.97 11.90 -5.48
C TYR A 95 -3.89 12.47 -4.40
N ALA A 96 -3.32 12.69 -3.20
CA ALA A 96 -4.07 13.25 -2.09
C ALA A 96 -4.44 14.72 -2.34
N LEU A 97 -5.59 15.11 -1.81
CA LEU A 97 -5.99 16.51 -1.68
C LEU A 97 -5.35 17.06 -0.39
N PRO A 98 -4.39 18.00 -0.47
CA PRO A 98 -3.52 18.36 0.66
C PRO A 98 -4.28 18.81 1.92
N SER A 99 -5.37 19.54 1.77
CA SER A 99 -6.18 20.03 2.89
C SER A 99 -6.91 18.94 3.68
N THR A 100 -6.96 17.73 3.15
CA THR A 100 -7.68 16.60 3.77
C THR A 100 -6.75 15.59 4.45
N VAL A 101 -5.43 15.77 4.34
CA VAL A 101 -4.45 14.82 4.86
C VAL A 101 -4.36 14.93 6.38
N ALA A 102 -4.65 13.81 7.06
CA ALA A 102 -4.58 13.64 8.50
C ALA A 102 -3.85 12.33 8.83
N VAL A 103 -2.55 12.28 8.56
CA VAL A 103 -1.69 11.11 8.82
C VAL A 103 -0.76 11.42 9.98
N THR A 104 -0.70 10.50 10.95
CA THR A 104 0.18 10.55 12.12
C THR A 104 1.31 9.54 11.99
N LYS A 105 2.48 9.91 12.53
CA LYS A 105 3.65 9.03 12.64
C LYS A 105 4.01 8.86 14.10
N THR A 106 4.20 7.60 14.53
CA THR A 106 4.67 7.28 15.87
C THR A 106 6.19 7.44 15.99
N ALA A 107 6.72 7.41 17.21
CA ALA A 107 8.17 7.42 17.46
C ALA A 107 8.87 6.16 16.93
N SER A 108 8.15 5.01 16.84
CA SER A 108 8.64 3.77 16.24
C SER A 108 8.72 3.84 14.71
N GLY A 109 8.04 4.80 14.08
CA GLY A 109 8.02 4.97 12.63
C GLY A 109 6.74 4.50 11.95
N ASP A 110 5.82 3.87 12.70
CA ASP A 110 4.51 3.48 12.16
C ASP A 110 3.71 4.72 11.75
N MET A 111 2.96 4.59 10.66
CA MET A 111 2.10 5.66 10.14
C MET A 111 0.68 5.15 9.94
N ALA A 112 -0.29 5.97 10.31
CA ALA A 112 -1.70 5.70 10.04
C ALA A 112 -2.46 7.01 9.87
N GLY A 113 -3.45 7.02 8.98
CA GLY A 113 -4.29 8.19 8.80
C GLY A 113 -5.19 8.10 7.59
N THR A 114 -5.87 9.22 7.34
CA THR A 114 -6.88 9.34 6.30
C THR A 114 -6.62 10.57 5.43
N PHE A 115 -7.08 10.51 4.20
CA PHE A 115 -7.10 11.64 3.27
C PHE A 115 -8.11 11.40 2.14
N GLN A 116 -8.55 12.46 1.50
CA GLN A 116 -9.23 12.36 0.21
C GLN A 116 -8.20 12.40 -0.92
N ALA A 117 -8.46 11.64 -1.98
CA ALA A 117 -7.59 11.58 -3.13
C ALA A 117 -8.38 11.62 -4.45
N ARG A 118 -7.73 12.14 -5.49
CA ARG A 118 -8.19 12.02 -6.88
C ARG A 118 -7.56 10.79 -7.51
N LEU A 119 -8.40 9.93 -8.06
CA LEU A 119 -8.04 8.81 -8.90
C LEU A 119 -8.21 9.17 -10.36
N LEU A 120 -7.21 8.83 -11.17
CA LEU A 120 -7.22 8.86 -12.62
C LEU A 120 -6.68 7.52 -13.11
N GLY A 121 -7.35 6.85 -14.05
CA GLY A 121 -6.84 5.57 -14.54
C GLY A 121 -7.81 4.86 -15.48
N PRO A 122 -7.54 3.59 -15.79
CA PRO A 122 -8.43 2.76 -16.61
C PRO A 122 -9.69 2.37 -15.82
N ARG A 123 -10.83 2.38 -16.48
CA ARG A 123 -12.09 1.90 -15.90
C ARG A 123 -12.19 0.39 -16.01
N PRO A 124 -12.26 -0.37 -14.91
CA PRO A 124 -12.48 -1.81 -14.95
C PRO A 124 -13.74 -2.15 -15.74
N GLY A 125 -13.65 -3.12 -16.66
CA GLY A 125 -14.75 -3.55 -17.51
C GLY A 125 -15.19 -2.53 -18.58
N GLY A 126 -14.64 -1.32 -18.58
CA GLY A 126 -14.91 -0.30 -19.60
C GLY A 126 -14.03 -0.53 -20.84
N LYS A 127 -14.68 -0.58 -22.02
CA LYS A 127 -13.98 -0.60 -23.31
C LYS A 127 -14.50 0.54 -24.17
N GLU A 128 -13.60 1.27 -24.80
CA GLU A 128 -13.95 2.21 -25.85
C GLU A 128 -14.01 1.50 -27.21
N ALA A 129 -14.64 2.15 -28.20
CA ALA A 129 -14.70 1.64 -29.59
C ALA A 129 -13.29 1.45 -30.20
N THR A 130 -12.29 2.14 -29.67
CA THR A 130 -10.88 2.04 -30.05
C THR A 130 -10.14 0.82 -29.49
N GLY A 131 -10.78 0.01 -28.61
CA GLY A 131 -10.18 -1.13 -27.93
C GLY A 131 -9.38 -0.78 -26.67
N TYR A 132 -9.20 0.50 -26.36
CA TYR A 132 -8.55 0.95 -25.13
C TYR A 132 -9.53 1.00 -23.95
N PRO A 133 -9.05 0.85 -22.70
CA PRO A 133 -9.91 1.02 -21.52
C PRO A 133 -10.47 2.45 -21.47
N ALA A 134 -11.76 2.58 -21.18
CA ALA A 134 -12.36 3.89 -20.93
C ALA A 134 -11.69 4.55 -19.71
N PRO A 135 -11.51 5.89 -19.71
CA PRO A 135 -10.92 6.57 -18.56
C PRO A 135 -11.87 6.57 -17.36
N LEU A 136 -11.29 6.49 -16.17
CA LEU A 136 -11.98 6.62 -14.88
C LEU A 136 -11.40 7.81 -14.13
N GLN A 137 -12.29 8.67 -13.62
CA GLN A 137 -11.95 9.72 -12.66
C GLN A 137 -12.88 9.59 -11.46
N ALA A 138 -12.31 9.62 -10.25
CA ALA A 138 -13.08 9.56 -9.02
C ALA A 138 -12.38 10.32 -7.89
N THR A 139 -13.18 10.82 -6.94
CA THR A 139 -12.67 11.26 -5.64
C THR A 139 -12.93 10.13 -4.66
N LEU A 140 -11.89 9.74 -3.92
CA LEU A 140 -11.92 8.63 -2.98
C LEU A 140 -11.58 9.12 -1.57
N ASN A 141 -12.20 8.51 -0.56
CA ASN A 141 -11.78 8.60 0.83
C ASN A 141 -10.82 7.44 1.09
N CYS A 142 -9.62 7.76 1.55
CA CYS A 142 -8.52 6.80 1.70
C CYS A 142 -8.09 6.65 3.14
N ASP A 143 -7.83 5.40 3.53
CA ASP A 143 -7.11 4.99 4.73
C ASP A 143 -5.72 4.50 4.33
N TYR A 144 -4.69 4.96 5.04
CA TYR A 144 -3.29 4.57 4.87
C TYR A 144 -2.76 4.00 6.16
N ARG A 145 -2.01 2.89 6.09
CA ARG A 145 -1.33 2.27 7.22
C ARG A 145 0.03 1.73 6.79
N TYR A 146 1.01 1.98 7.63
CA TYR A 146 2.35 1.42 7.50
C TYR A 146 2.87 1.08 8.89
N SER A 147 3.39 -0.12 9.07
CA SER A 147 4.03 -0.59 10.31
C SER A 147 5.42 -1.13 9.99
N LEU A 148 6.39 -0.78 10.86
CA LEU A 148 7.78 -1.25 10.80
C LEU A 148 7.93 -2.64 11.42
#